data_3a550329cdee87be0babc9b6af3b9378
#
_entry.id   3a550329cdee87be0babc9b6af3b9378
#
_cell.length_a   1.000
_cell.length_b   1.000
_cell.length_c   1.000
_cell.angle_alpha   90.00
_cell.angle_beta   90.00
_cell.angle_gamma   90.00
#
_symmetry.space_group_name_H-M   'P 1'
#
loop_
_entity.id
_entity.type
_entity.pdbx_description
1 polymer ?
#
loop_
_entity_poly.entity_id
_entity_poly.type
_entity_poly.pdbx_seq_one_letter_code
_entity_poly.pdbx_strand_id
1 'polypeptide(L)'
;MPITTWIQVAPQFNVGDWRIISLAVYNNKLYGGSGSRGLLFEWNDINAWVPVSDILHNGQAEIWSLAVFNGKLYGGTGLQGRLFEWNGVNAWVEVAPQFDVAAPNIYSLAVFNGKLYGGTSGIGRLFEWNGLNAWIQVAPQLNAQQRIYSLAVYNGKLYGGTAFNGLLFEWNGIDAWVQVAPRLDAQYSIYSLGVFDGKIYGGTGNNGRLFEWNGVNAWVQVAAQLNAQANIHSLAVYENNIYGGTADNGRLFTTDGPISSGGYKRLVNYPHRKTLIGR
;
A
#
# COMPACT_ATOMS: atom_id res chain seq x y z
N MET A 1 -2.56 -3.87 -22.85
CA MET A 1 -3.49 -2.75 -23.05
C MET A 1 -3.28 -1.76 -21.91
N PRO A 2 -3.42 -0.47 -22.13
CA PRO A 2 -3.32 0.48 -21.03
C PRO A 2 -4.42 0.17 -19.99
N ILE A 3 -4.08 0.33 -18.73
CA ILE A 3 -5.04 0.30 -17.61
C ILE A 3 -5.98 1.49 -17.81
N THR A 4 -7.26 1.26 -18.07
CA THR A 4 -8.19 2.35 -18.38
C THR A 4 -9.36 2.45 -17.41
N THR A 5 -9.65 1.39 -16.67
CA THR A 5 -10.85 1.31 -15.83
C THR A 5 -10.55 0.63 -14.50
N TRP A 6 -11.29 1.05 -13.48
CA TRP A 6 -11.34 0.43 -12.19
C TRP A 6 -12.68 -0.30 -11.99
N ILE A 7 -12.62 -1.48 -11.41
CA ILE A 7 -13.80 -2.28 -11.07
C ILE A 7 -13.82 -2.43 -9.55
N GLN A 8 -14.90 -2.04 -8.90
CA GLN A 8 -15.08 -2.30 -7.47
C GLN A 8 -15.30 -3.79 -7.25
N VAL A 9 -14.47 -4.40 -6.41
CA VAL A 9 -14.54 -5.84 -6.08
C VAL A 9 -14.99 -6.10 -4.66
N ALA A 10 -14.72 -5.17 -3.73
CA ALA A 10 -15.24 -5.28 -2.38
C ALA A 10 -15.92 -4.00 -1.93
N PRO A 11 -16.98 -4.13 -1.11
CA PRO A 11 -17.56 -3.02 -0.38
C PRO A 11 -16.59 -2.55 0.71
N GLN A 12 -17.03 -1.59 1.50
CA GLN A 12 -16.38 -1.14 2.71
C GLN A 12 -16.07 -2.32 3.65
N PHE A 13 -14.98 -2.21 4.43
CA PHE A 13 -14.76 -3.04 5.61
C PHE A 13 -16.02 -3.01 6.51
N ASN A 14 -16.10 -3.83 7.50
CA ASN A 14 -17.24 -3.86 8.42
C ASN A 14 -17.55 -2.48 9.02
N VAL A 15 -18.78 -2.30 9.49
CA VAL A 15 -19.27 -1.07 10.12
C VAL A 15 -18.27 -0.58 11.18
N GLY A 16 -17.76 0.63 10.99
CA GLY A 16 -16.79 1.28 11.88
C GLY A 16 -15.33 1.27 11.39
N ASP A 17 -14.98 0.51 10.34
CA ASP A 17 -13.71 0.58 9.64
C ASP A 17 -13.91 1.10 8.22
N TRP A 18 -13.48 2.31 7.95
CA TRP A 18 -13.87 3.09 6.78
C TRP A 18 -12.74 3.28 5.78
N ARG A 19 -11.53 2.81 6.10
CA ARG A 19 -10.34 3.07 5.31
C ARG A 19 -9.53 1.80 5.11
N ILE A 20 -9.23 1.48 3.86
CA ILE A 20 -8.17 0.53 3.50
C ILE A 20 -6.92 1.36 3.25
N ILE A 21 -6.12 1.59 4.29
CA ILE A 21 -4.97 2.49 4.21
C ILE A 21 -3.67 1.78 3.87
N SER A 22 -3.64 0.47 3.98
CA SER A 22 -2.51 -0.35 3.54
C SER A 22 -2.97 -1.66 2.91
N LEU A 23 -2.22 -2.14 1.93
CA LEU A 23 -2.42 -3.43 1.27
C LEU A 23 -1.09 -4.18 1.19
N ALA A 24 -1.14 -5.49 1.38
CA ALA A 24 0.00 -6.38 1.14
C ALA A 24 -0.47 -7.76 0.69
N VAL A 25 0.35 -8.43 -0.11
CA VAL A 25 0.15 -9.84 -0.46
C VAL A 25 1.06 -10.68 0.44
N TYR A 26 0.45 -11.59 1.18
CA TYR A 26 1.15 -12.50 2.08
C TYR A 26 0.56 -13.91 1.96
N ASN A 27 1.41 -14.93 1.82
CA ASN A 27 0.99 -16.32 1.62
C ASN A 27 -0.09 -16.49 0.54
N ASN A 28 0.10 -15.82 -0.62
CA ASN A 28 -0.82 -15.82 -1.77
C ASN A 28 -2.24 -15.31 -1.46
N LYS A 29 -2.39 -14.45 -0.47
CA LYS A 29 -3.63 -13.79 -0.11
C LYS A 29 -3.43 -12.29 0.00
N LEU A 30 -4.47 -11.51 -0.30
CA LEU A 30 -4.45 -10.07 -0.17
C LEU A 30 -4.96 -9.66 1.21
N TYR A 31 -4.16 -8.89 1.92
CA TYR A 31 -4.48 -8.33 3.23
C TYR A 31 -4.62 -6.83 3.18
N GLY A 32 -5.54 -6.30 3.98
CA GLY A 32 -5.76 -4.87 4.14
C GLY A 32 -5.69 -4.44 5.60
N GLY A 33 -4.91 -3.40 5.87
CA GLY A 33 -4.85 -2.74 7.17
C GLY A 33 -5.87 -1.62 7.28
N SER A 34 -6.61 -1.59 8.40
CA SER A 34 -7.64 -0.59 8.63
C SER A 34 -7.11 0.72 9.22
N GLY A 35 -7.79 1.80 8.89
CA GLY A 35 -7.48 3.15 9.36
C GLY A 35 -8.28 3.62 10.56
N SER A 36 -8.92 2.75 11.32
CA SER A 36 -9.79 3.17 12.43
C SER A 36 -9.59 2.39 13.71
N ARG A 37 -9.36 1.09 13.64
CA ARG A 37 -9.19 0.21 14.81
C ARG A 37 -7.92 -0.62 14.79
N GLY A 38 -7.06 -0.43 13.79
CA GLY A 38 -5.85 -1.23 13.65
C GLY A 38 -6.14 -2.72 13.43
N LEU A 39 -7.20 -3.04 12.69
CA LEU A 39 -7.55 -4.40 12.33
C LEU A 39 -6.87 -4.81 11.03
N LEU A 40 -6.52 -6.09 10.92
CA LEU A 40 -6.10 -6.72 9.69
C LEU A 40 -7.26 -7.50 9.10
N PHE A 41 -7.49 -7.31 7.83
CA PHE A 41 -8.51 -8.03 7.07
C PHE A 41 -7.85 -8.85 5.97
N GLU A 42 -8.39 -10.03 5.70
CA GLU A 42 -8.07 -10.86 4.55
C GLU A 42 -9.19 -10.72 3.50
N TRP A 43 -8.79 -10.53 2.25
CA TRP A 43 -9.71 -10.56 1.12
C TRP A 43 -10.10 -12.00 0.79
N ASN A 44 -11.39 -12.29 0.65
CA ASN A 44 -11.91 -13.63 0.37
C ASN A 44 -11.89 -14.03 -1.12
N ASP A 45 -11.26 -13.21 -1.97
CA ASP A 45 -11.16 -13.38 -3.43
C ASP A 45 -12.49 -13.35 -4.20
N ILE A 46 -13.57 -12.99 -3.53
CA ILE A 46 -14.91 -12.95 -4.13
C ILE A 46 -15.53 -11.55 -4.00
N ASN A 47 -15.87 -11.14 -2.79
CA ASN A 47 -16.65 -9.93 -2.57
C ASN A 47 -16.59 -9.37 -1.15
N ALA A 48 -15.79 -9.90 -0.25
CA ALA A 48 -15.79 -9.49 1.15
C ALA A 48 -14.42 -9.52 1.82
N TRP A 49 -14.27 -8.66 2.80
CA TRP A 49 -13.18 -8.66 3.74
C TRP A 49 -13.53 -9.44 5.00
N VAL A 50 -12.63 -10.28 5.45
CA VAL A 50 -12.75 -11.08 6.66
C VAL A 50 -11.74 -10.57 7.69
N PRO A 51 -12.16 -10.11 8.89
CA PRO A 51 -11.23 -9.72 9.94
C PRO A 51 -10.46 -10.95 10.42
N VAL A 52 -9.14 -10.84 10.47
CA VAL A 52 -8.24 -11.94 10.85
C VAL A 52 -7.35 -11.60 12.05
N SER A 53 -7.38 -10.36 12.53
CA SER A 53 -6.65 -9.98 13.73
C SER A 53 -7.55 -9.35 14.78
N ASP A 54 -7.09 -9.42 16.03
CA ASP A 54 -7.58 -8.58 17.10
C ASP A 54 -7.13 -7.11 16.86
N ILE A 55 -7.76 -6.18 17.57
CA ILE A 55 -7.40 -4.77 17.57
C ILE A 55 -5.95 -4.63 18.06
N LEU A 56 -5.18 -3.77 17.40
CA LEU A 56 -3.83 -3.43 17.86
C LEU A 56 -3.87 -2.91 19.31
N HIS A 57 -3.00 -3.47 20.14
CA HIS A 57 -2.86 -3.06 21.54
C HIS A 57 -2.13 -1.71 21.67
N ASN A 58 -2.06 -1.19 22.89
CA ASN A 58 -1.31 0.01 23.26
C ASN A 58 -1.81 1.32 22.62
N GLY A 59 -3.12 1.44 22.35
CA GLY A 59 -3.72 2.66 21.83
C GLY A 59 -3.42 2.92 20.35
N GLN A 60 -2.89 1.92 19.63
CA GLN A 60 -2.72 2.02 18.19
C GLN A 60 -4.06 1.78 17.48
N ALA A 61 -4.44 2.70 16.60
CA ALA A 61 -5.74 2.64 15.93
C ALA A 61 -5.63 2.41 14.41
N GLU A 62 -4.46 2.44 13.84
CA GLU A 62 -4.27 2.48 12.39
C GLU A 62 -3.08 1.62 11.95
N ILE A 63 -3.25 0.80 10.93
CA ILE A 63 -2.16 0.09 10.24
C ILE A 63 -1.89 0.84 8.93
N TRP A 64 -1.04 1.86 9.01
CA TRP A 64 -0.72 2.73 7.88
C TRP A 64 0.06 2.06 6.77
N SER A 65 0.82 1.06 7.11
CA SER A 65 1.66 0.34 6.15
C SER A 65 1.75 -1.13 6.47
N LEU A 66 1.83 -1.95 5.42
CA LEU A 66 2.06 -3.39 5.50
C LEU A 66 3.25 -3.75 4.62
N ALA A 67 4.09 -4.66 5.09
CA ALA A 67 5.17 -5.23 4.30
C ALA A 67 5.44 -6.68 4.71
N VAL A 68 5.84 -7.50 3.73
CA VAL A 68 6.30 -8.87 3.99
C VAL A 68 7.82 -8.87 4.03
N PHE A 69 8.39 -9.27 5.15
CA PHE A 69 9.82 -9.35 5.36
C PHE A 69 10.19 -10.67 6.04
N ASN A 70 11.20 -11.38 5.50
CA ASN A 70 11.64 -12.69 6.01
C ASN A 70 10.49 -13.68 6.24
N GLY A 71 9.51 -13.70 5.31
CA GLY A 71 8.37 -14.62 5.37
C GLY A 71 7.32 -14.29 6.43
N LYS A 72 7.35 -13.08 7.02
CA LYS A 72 6.41 -12.60 8.02
C LYS A 72 5.76 -11.30 7.56
N LEU A 73 4.54 -11.03 8.03
CA LEU A 73 3.81 -9.80 7.75
C LEU A 73 4.03 -8.80 8.88
N TYR A 74 4.48 -7.59 8.52
CA TYR A 74 4.72 -6.47 9.43
C TYR A 74 3.75 -5.34 9.15
N GLY A 75 3.30 -4.68 10.23
CA GLY A 75 2.46 -3.49 10.19
C GLY A 75 3.11 -2.30 10.88
N GLY A 76 3.22 -1.19 10.15
CA GLY A 76 3.62 0.10 10.70
C GLY A 76 2.40 0.94 11.09
N THR A 77 2.44 1.55 12.28
CA THR A 77 1.27 2.21 12.87
C THR A 77 1.31 3.73 12.76
N GLY A 78 0.14 4.33 12.88
CA GLY A 78 -0.04 5.75 13.17
C GLY A 78 0.14 6.08 14.65
N LEU A 79 -0.01 7.34 15.01
CA LEU A 79 0.01 7.93 16.36
C LEU A 79 1.33 7.81 17.13
N GLN A 80 1.98 6.66 17.15
CA GLN A 80 3.26 6.45 17.83
C GLN A 80 4.27 5.72 16.94
N GLY A 81 3.97 5.46 15.67
CA GLY A 81 4.94 4.91 14.70
C GLY A 81 5.64 3.65 15.17
N ARG A 82 4.90 2.68 15.68
CA ARG A 82 5.43 1.40 16.15
C ARG A 82 5.39 0.35 15.05
N LEU A 83 6.29 -0.62 15.12
CA LEU A 83 6.29 -1.76 14.22
C LEU A 83 5.77 -3.00 14.94
N PHE A 84 4.82 -3.65 14.30
CA PHE A 84 4.25 -4.90 14.78
C PHE A 84 4.48 -6.02 13.77
N GLU A 85 4.70 -7.23 14.28
CA GLU A 85 4.72 -8.47 13.52
C GLU A 85 3.39 -9.21 13.76
N TRP A 86 2.72 -9.65 12.70
CA TRP A 86 1.55 -10.49 12.82
C TRP A 86 1.95 -11.95 13.07
N ASN A 87 1.34 -12.57 14.07
CA ASN A 87 1.63 -13.96 14.46
C ASN A 87 1.09 -15.02 13.47
N GLY A 88 0.42 -14.60 12.41
CA GLY A 88 -0.16 -15.49 11.40
C GLY A 88 -1.52 -16.09 11.78
N VAL A 89 -2.05 -15.77 12.94
CA VAL A 89 -3.32 -16.32 13.46
C VAL A 89 -4.32 -15.21 13.78
N ASN A 90 -4.05 -14.40 14.80
CA ASN A 90 -5.02 -13.39 15.26
C ASN A 90 -4.39 -12.20 16.00
N ALA A 91 -3.10 -12.19 16.28
CA ALA A 91 -2.51 -11.17 17.13
C ALA A 91 -1.28 -10.50 16.53
N TRP A 92 -1.10 -9.25 16.91
CA TRP A 92 0.07 -8.45 16.61
C TRP A 92 1.02 -8.42 17.80
N VAL A 93 2.31 -8.58 17.55
CA VAL A 93 3.39 -8.49 18.52
C VAL A 93 4.23 -7.26 18.18
N GLU A 94 4.39 -6.34 19.13
CA GLU A 94 5.27 -5.19 18.95
C GLU A 94 6.73 -5.65 18.90
N VAL A 95 7.43 -5.27 17.82
CA VAL A 95 8.83 -5.65 17.56
C VAL A 95 9.77 -4.45 17.52
N ALA A 96 9.26 -3.24 17.32
CA ALA A 96 10.06 -2.03 17.47
C ALA A 96 9.20 -0.88 18.00
N PRO A 97 9.79 -0.05 18.89
CA PRO A 97 9.12 1.12 19.42
C PRO A 97 9.03 2.23 18.37
N GLN A 98 8.50 3.36 18.78
CA GLN A 98 8.41 4.56 17.95
C GLN A 98 9.75 4.93 17.31
N PHE A 99 9.75 5.35 16.07
CA PHE A 99 10.94 5.83 15.36
C PHE A 99 11.64 6.98 16.06
N ASP A 100 10.89 8.05 16.24
CA ASP A 100 11.33 9.32 16.78
C ASP A 100 10.10 10.09 17.26
N VAL A 101 10.23 10.85 18.32
CA VAL A 101 9.14 11.67 18.86
C VAL A 101 8.64 12.70 17.85
N ALA A 102 9.53 13.19 16.96
CA ALA A 102 9.21 14.13 15.90
C ALA A 102 8.59 13.47 14.65
N ALA A 103 8.59 12.15 14.57
CA ALA A 103 8.07 11.39 13.45
C ALA A 103 7.10 10.28 13.92
N PRO A 104 5.88 10.66 14.33
CA PRO A 104 5.01 9.76 15.10
C PRO A 104 4.33 8.66 14.28
N ASN A 105 4.51 8.58 12.97
CA ASN A 105 3.83 7.57 12.14
C ASN A 105 4.79 6.87 11.20
N ILE A 106 4.60 5.56 11.02
CA ILE A 106 5.19 4.77 9.93
C ILE A 106 4.19 4.76 8.77
N TYR A 107 4.30 5.72 7.86
CA TYR A 107 3.36 5.83 6.73
C TYR A 107 3.61 4.80 5.64
N SER A 108 4.84 4.36 5.49
CA SER A 108 5.20 3.40 4.46
C SER A 108 6.27 2.43 4.93
N LEU A 109 6.18 1.20 4.47
CA LEU A 109 7.18 0.15 4.65
C LEU A 109 7.58 -0.40 3.28
N ALA A 110 8.87 -0.70 3.11
CA ALA A 110 9.38 -1.42 1.95
C ALA A 110 10.58 -2.30 2.31
N VAL A 111 10.69 -3.42 1.63
CA VAL A 111 11.88 -4.29 1.76
C VAL A 111 12.82 -3.99 0.60
N PHE A 112 14.03 -3.56 0.93
CA PHE A 112 15.05 -3.24 -0.05
C PHE A 112 16.40 -3.83 0.39
N ASN A 113 17.10 -4.51 -0.52
CA ASN A 113 18.40 -5.15 -0.25
C ASN A 113 18.40 -6.03 1.02
N GLY A 114 17.31 -6.80 1.23
CA GLY A 114 17.18 -7.69 2.38
C GLY A 114 16.97 -7.01 3.72
N LYS A 115 16.59 -5.73 3.74
CA LYS A 115 16.32 -4.94 4.94
C LYS A 115 14.94 -4.29 4.86
N LEU A 116 14.32 -4.02 6.02
CA LEU A 116 13.04 -3.33 6.11
C LEU A 116 13.25 -1.85 6.39
N TYR A 117 12.67 -1.03 5.52
CA TYR A 117 12.72 0.44 5.60
C TYR A 117 11.36 1.02 5.90
N GLY A 118 11.34 2.11 6.68
CA GLY A 118 10.14 2.86 7.01
C GLY A 118 10.26 4.34 6.68
N GLY A 119 9.25 4.86 5.95
CA GLY A 119 9.09 6.28 5.68
C GLY A 119 8.18 6.94 6.71
N THR A 120 8.56 8.13 7.18
CA THR A 120 7.91 8.76 8.33
C THR A 120 7.00 9.92 7.97
N SER A 121 6.15 10.29 8.94
CA SER A 121 5.42 11.55 8.98
C SER A 121 6.24 12.69 9.58
N GLY A 122 5.69 13.89 9.55
CA GLY A 122 6.23 15.05 10.24
C GLY A 122 7.45 15.67 9.58
N ILE A 123 8.50 14.90 9.37
CA ILE A 123 9.78 15.37 8.82
C ILE A 123 10.25 14.56 7.61
N GLY A 124 9.46 13.59 7.10
CA GLY A 124 9.79 12.83 5.89
C GLY A 124 11.18 12.20 5.89
N ARG A 125 11.55 11.48 6.93
CA ARG A 125 12.81 10.77 7.07
C ARG A 125 12.67 9.30 6.68
N LEU A 126 13.79 8.67 6.32
CA LEU A 126 13.88 7.24 6.09
C LEU A 126 14.65 6.56 7.22
N PHE A 127 14.08 5.49 7.72
CA PHE A 127 14.69 4.64 8.73
C PHE A 127 14.83 3.21 8.23
N GLU A 128 15.87 2.54 8.68
CA GLU A 128 16.10 1.10 8.53
C GLU A 128 15.84 0.40 9.87
N TRP A 129 15.06 -0.66 9.85
CA TRP A 129 14.90 -1.52 11.03
C TRP A 129 16.13 -2.43 11.19
N ASN A 130 16.69 -2.49 12.38
CA ASN A 130 17.86 -3.30 12.69
C ASN A 130 17.56 -4.83 12.75
N GLY A 131 16.31 -5.23 12.48
CA GLY A 131 15.88 -6.62 12.52
C GLY A 131 15.63 -7.17 13.93
N LEU A 132 15.76 -6.34 14.97
CA LEU A 132 15.63 -6.76 16.36
C LEU A 132 14.63 -5.89 17.14
N ASN A 133 14.95 -4.63 17.41
CA ASN A 133 14.15 -3.80 18.30
C ASN A 133 14.31 -2.30 18.09
N ALA A 134 15.02 -1.85 17.07
CA ALA A 134 15.29 -0.43 16.87
C ALA A 134 15.30 0.00 15.42
N TRP A 135 15.02 1.28 15.22
CA TRP A 135 15.13 1.95 13.95
C TRP A 135 16.38 2.81 13.89
N ILE A 136 17.05 2.80 12.76
CA ILE A 136 18.26 3.60 12.49
C ILE A 136 17.92 4.55 11.36
N GLN A 137 18.06 5.85 11.59
CA GLN A 137 17.87 6.84 10.52
C GLN A 137 18.98 6.67 9.46
N VAL A 138 18.59 6.46 8.21
CA VAL A 138 19.53 6.27 7.09
C VAL A 138 19.47 7.41 6.07
N ALA A 139 18.39 8.19 6.05
CA ALA A 139 18.34 9.40 5.25
C ALA A 139 17.68 10.54 6.02
N PRO A 140 18.15 11.78 5.80
CA PRO A 140 17.55 12.97 6.40
C PRO A 140 16.20 13.27 5.77
N GLN A 141 15.62 14.39 6.15
CA GLN A 141 14.38 14.89 5.56
C GLN A 141 14.50 14.96 4.03
N LEU A 142 13.48 14.44 3.37
CA LEU A 142 13.38 14.36 1.93
C LEU A 142 13.11 15.77 1.37
N ASN A 143 14.18 16.53 1.08
CA ASN A 143 14.15 17.84 0.42
C ASN A 143 13.00 18.77 0.90
N ALA A 144 12.95 19.07 2.20
CA ALA A 144 11.91 19.83 2.87
C ALA A 144 10.48 19.22 2.80
N GLN A 145 10.34 17.99 2.33
CA GLN A 145 9.05 17.28 2.37
C GLN A 145 8.74 16.82 3.78
N GLN A 146 7.47 16.89 4.16
CA GLN A 146 7.06 16.55 5.52
C GLN A 146 6.77 15.05 5.70
N ARG A 147 6.52 14.32 4.61
CA ARG A 147 6.06 12.92 4.70
C ARG A 147 6.55 12.11 3.52
N ILE A 148 7.00 10.88 3.81
CA ILE A 148 7.14 9.82 2.82
C ILE A 148 5.90 8.93 2.94
N TYR A 149 4.88 9.20 2.13
CA TYR A 149 3.61 8.46 2.19
C TYR A 149 3.70 7.06 1.64
N SER A 150 4.59 6.86 0.68
CA SER A 150 4.71 5.58 0.01
C SER A 150 6.16 5.27 -0.33
N LEU A 151 6.50 4.00 -0.26
CA LEU A 151 7.78 3.45 -0.68
C LEU A 151 7.54 2.34 -1.69
N ALA A 152 8.38 2.25 -2.70
CA ALA A 152 8.39 1.14 -3.65
C ALA A 152 9.81 0.82 -4.10
N VAL A 153 10.08 -0.46 -4.36
CA VAL A 153 11.36 -0.91 -4.93
C VAL A 153 11.16 -1.20 -6.41
N TYR A 154 11.94 -0.54 -7.24
CA TYR A 154 11.88 -0.68 -8.69
C TYR A 154 13.28 -0.67 -9.29
N ASN A 155 13.58 -1.63 -10.18
CA ASN A 155 14.89 -1.77 -10.83
C ASN A 155 16.08 -1.70 -9.85
N GLY A 156 15.97 -2.36 -8.69
CA GLY A 156 17.01 -2.41 -7.69
C GLY A 156 17.25 -1.08 -6.95
N LYS A 157 16.30 -0.16 -6.96
CA LYS A 157 16.35 1.15 -6.29
C LYS A 157 15.09 1.36 -5.43
N LEU A 158 15.22 2.16 -4.38
CA LEU A 158 14.12 2.54 -3.50
C LEU A 158 13.58 3.92 -3.88
N TYR A 159 12.27 4.00 -4.08
CA TYR A 159 11.57 5.23 -4.44
C TYR A 159 10.61 5.64 -3.34
N GLY A 160 10.47 6.96 -3.14
CA GLY A 160 9.57 7.55 -2.17
C GLY A 160 8.62 8.56 -2.81
N GLY A 161 7.32 8.37 -2.58
CA GLY A 161 6.26 9.30 -2.94
C GLY A 161 5.91 10.23 -1.78
N THR A 162 5.74 11.53 -2.06
CA THR A 162 5.58 12.55 -1.03
C THR A 162 4.17 13.08 -0.89
N ALA A 163 3.91 13.64 0.31
CA ALA A 163 2.74 14.45 0.59
C ALA A 163 2.92 15.90 0.10
N PHE A 164 1.80 16.61 -0.03
CA PHE A 164 1.64 18.05 -0.30
C PHE A 164 2.16 18.55 -1.65
N ASN A 165 3.16 17.92 -2.24
CA ASN A 165 3.66 18.30 -3.56
C ASN A 165 3.64 17.14 -4.56
N GLY A 166 3.26 15.92 -4.16
CA GLY A 166 3.15 14.77 -5.06
C GLY A 166 4.39 14.50 -5.89
N LEU A 167 5.57 14.60 -5.26
CA LEU A 167 6.87 14.41 -5.92
C LEU A 167 7.34 12.96 -5.75
N LEU A 168 8.11 12.47 -6.72
CA LEU A 168 8.79 11.19 -6.63
C LEU A 168 10.30 11.41 -6.46
N PHE A 169 10.86 10.71 -5.49
CA PHE A 169 12.28 10.70 -5.20
C PHE A 169 12.85 9.30 -5.29
N GLU A 170 14.11 9.22 -5.69
CA GLU A 170 14.93 8.01 -5.64
C GLU A 170 15.96 8.16 -4.51
N TRP A 171 16.09 7.15 -3.65
CA TRP A 171 17.15 7.11 -2.65
C TRP A 171 18.46 6.62 -3.28
N ASN A 172 19.55 7.33 -3.00
CA ASN A 172 20.88 6.99 -3.52
C ASN A 172 21.49 5.72 -2.88
N GLY A 173 20.80 5.11 -1.91
CA GLY A 173 21.27 3.91 -1.21
C GLY A 173 22.24 4.19 -0.05
N ILE A 174 22.55 5.45 0.22
CA ILE A 174 23.52 5.86 1.25
C ILE A 174 22.87 6.83 2.24
N ASP A 175 22.60 8.06 1.82
CA ASP A 175 22.20 9.13 2.74
C ASP A 175 21.33 10.23 2.11
N ALA A 176 21.01 10.18 0.82
CA ALA A 176 20.33 11.26 0.15
C ALA A 176 19.22 10.81 -0.81
N TRP A 177 18.27 11.71 -1.00
CA TRP A 177 17.20 11.57 -1.96
C TRP A 177 17.42 12.47 -3.17
N VAL A 178 17.16 11.94 -4.36
CA VAL A 178 17.22 12.68 -5.63
C VAL A 178 15.80 12.72 -6.21
N GLN A 179 15.29 13.92 -6.49
CA GLN A 179 13.99 14.04 -7.16
C GLN A 179 14.10 13.53 -8.60
N VAL A 180 13.25 12.58 -8.97
CA VAL A 180 13.24 11.94 -10.30
C VAL A 180 11.99 12.26 -11.10
N ALA A 181 10.91 12.69 -10.46
CA ALA A 181 9.74 13.17 -11.17
C ALA A 181 9.17 14.44 -10.52
N PRO A 182 8.61 15.34 -11.33
CA PRO A 182 7.93 16.52 -10.84
C PRO A 182 6.60 16.13 -10.17
N ARG A 183 5.87 17.14 -9.72
CA ARG A 183 4.52 17.00 -9.20
C ARG A 183 3.64 16.20 -10.16
N LEU A 184 2.93 15.25 -9.60
CA LEU A 184 2.01 14.37 -10.30
C LEU A 184 0.76 15.14 -10.72
N ASP A 185 0.78 15.78 -11.90
CA ASP A 185 -0.25 16.69 -12.39
C ASP A 185 -0.60 17.75 -11.32
N ALA A 186 -1.85 18.14 -11.17
CA ALA A 186 -2.31 19.03 -10.08
C ALA A 186 -2.52 18.30 -8.74
N GLN A 187 -2.04 17.04 -8.59
CA GLN A 187 -2.23 16.25 -7.37
C GLN A 187 -1.30 16.70 -6.25
N TYR A 188 -1.82 16.74 -5.03
CA TYR A 188 -1.05 17.17 -3.86
C TYR A 188 -0.21 16.04 -3.25
N SER A 189 -0.55 14.77 -3.50
CA SER A 189 0.10 13.65 -2.80
C SER A 189 0.16 12.41 -3.69
N ILE A 190 1.30 11.69 -3.59
CA ILE A 190 1.40 10.30 -3.99
C ILE A 190 1.18 9.47 -2.72
N TYR A 191 -0.07 9.03 -2.49
CA TYR A 191 -0.42 8.26 -1.30
C TYR A 191 0.08 6.83 -1.35
N SER A 192 0.14 6.28 -2.54
CA SER A 192 0.58 4.90 -2.72
C SER A 192 1.45 4.75 -3.96
N LEU A 193 2.43 3.87 -3.87
CA LEU A 193 3.24 3.42 -4.99
C LEU A 193 3.07 1.90 -5.15
N GLY A 194 2.96 1.45 -6.39
CA GLY A 194 2.95 0.05 -6.76
C GLY A 194 3.86 -0.19 -7.96
N VAL A 195 4.45 -1.38 -8.03
CA VAL A 195 5.24 -1.80 -9.19
C VAL A 195 4.53 -2.94 -9.89
N PHE A 196 4.20 -2.75 -11.15
CA PHE A 196 3.48 -3.72 -11.95
C PHE A 196 3.97 -3.68 -13.39
N ASP A 197 4.15 -4.85 -14.00
CA ASP A 197 4.60 -5.01 -15.39
C ASP A 197 5.83 -4.14 -15.73
N GLY A 198 6.83 -4.12 -14.83
CA GLY A 198 8.07 -3.38 -15.00
C GLY A 198 7.92 -1.85 -14.98
N LYS A 199 6.88 -1.31 -14.31
CA LYS A 199 6.61 0.13 -14.20
C LYS A 199 6.19 0.52 -12.80
N ILE A 200 6.41 1.79 -12.44
CA ILE A 200 5.90 2.38 -11.20
C ILE A 200 4.56 3.05 -11.46
N TYR A 201 3.60 2.75 -10.59
CA TYR A 201 2.28 3.38 -10.54
C TYR A 201 2.11 4.17 -9.25
N GLY A 202 1.50 5.35 -9.37
CA GLY A 202 1.19 6.23 -8.24
C GLY A 202 -0.31 6.44 -8.09
N GLY A 203 -0.83 6.12 -6.91
CA GLY A 203 -2.20 6.44 -6.51
C GLY A 203 -2.25 7.79 -5.81
N THR A 204 -3.22 8.64 -6.19
CA THR A 204 -3.27 10.03 -5.73
C THR A 204 -4.16 10.26 -4.52
N GLY A 205 -3.85 11.34 -3.78
CA GLY A 205 -4.60 11.79 -2.62
C GLY A 205 -5.80 12.68 -2.93
N ASN A 206 -5.86 13.27 -4.10
CA ASN A 206 -6.99 14.10 -4.51
C ASN A 206 -7.56 13.53 -5.81
N ASN A 207 -8.85 13.29 -5.85
CA ASN A 207 -9.54 12.71 -7.00
C ASN A 207 -9.19 11.25 -7.33
N GLY A 208 -8.52 10.49 -6.46
CA GLY A 208 -8.32 9.04 -6.57
C GLY A 208 -7.94 8.54 -7.95
N ARG A 209 -6.93 9.15 -8.59
CA ARG A 209 -6.46 8.80 -9.93
C ARG A 209 -5.22 7.91 -9.87
N LEU A 210 -5.02 7.12 -10.92
CA LEU A 210 -3.82 6.32 -11.09
C LEU A 210 -2.95 6.88 -12.21
N PHE A 211 -1.68 7.02 -11.92
CA PHE A 211 -0.67 7.47 -12.87
C PHE A 211 0.44 6.44 -13.02
N GLU A 212 1.01 6.36 -14.20
CA GLU A 212 2.19 5.58 -14.54
C GLU A 212 3.38 6.54 -14.68
N TRP A 213 4.49 6.24 -14.03
CA TRP A 213 5.74 6.96 -14.25
C TRP A 213 6.44 6.45 -15.52
N ASN A 214 6.87 7.36 -16.38
CA ASN A 214 7.53 7.03 -17.65
C ASN A 214 8.99 6.52 -17.49
N GLY A 215 9.45 6.37 -16.25
CA GLY A 215 10.82 5.90 -15.95
C GLY A 215 11.91 6.97 -16.10
N VAL A 216 11.56 8.20 -16.47
CA VAL A 216 12.52 9.29 -16.72
C VAL A 216 12.19 10.52 -15.88
N ASN A 217 11.06 11.18 -16.17
CA ASN A 217 10.78 12.49 -15.58
C ASN A 217 9.31 12.91 -15.62
N ALA A 218 8.37 12.06 -16.00
CA ALA A 218 6.97 12.44 -16.12
C ALA A 218 6.00 11.35 -15.69
N TRP A 219 4.82 11.80 -15.30
CA TRP A 219 3.69 10.95 -14.99
C TRP A 219 2.64 11.01 -16.10
N VAL A 220 2.07 9.88 -16.43
CA VAL A 220 0.96 9.74 -17.39
C VAL A 220 -0.23 9.17 -16.66
N GLN A 221 -1.37 9.85 -16.70
CA GLN A 221 -2.60 9.32 -16.13
C GLN A 221 -3.05 8.09 -16.93
N VAL A 222 -3.23 6.97 -16.24
CA VAL A 222 -3.62 5.69 -16.85
C VAL A 222 -5.02 5.25 -16.46
N ALA A 223 -5.53 5.73 -15.33
CA ALA A 223 -6.93 5.52 -14.96
C ALA A 223 -7.55 6.80 -14.39
N ALA A 224 -8.82 6.99 -14.68
CA ALA A 224 -9.62 8.08 -14.14
C ALA A 224 -9.89 7.89 -12.64
N GLN A 225 -10.59 8.84 -12.05
CA GLN A 225 -11.01 8.77 -10.66
C GLN A 225 -11.77 7.48 -10.35
N LEU A 226 -11.40 6.83 -9.27
CA LEU A 226 -12.08 5.66 -8.72
C LEU A 226 -13.51 6.03 -8.28
N ASN A 227 -14.50 5.81 -9.12
CA ASN A 227 -15.93 5.89 -8.79
C ASN A 227 -16.25 6.94 -7.69
N ALA A 228 -15.88 8.21 -7.95
CA ALA A 228 -16.00 9.34 -7.03
C ALA A 228 -15.21 9.21 -5.71
N GLN A 229 -14.27 8.29 -5.58
CA GLN A 229 -13.38 8.24 -4.41
C GLN A 229 -12.34 9.36 -4.48
N ALA A 230 -12.05 9.98 -3.34
CA ALA A 230 -11.07 11.05 -3.29
C ALA A 230 -9.62 10.54 -3.29
N ASN A 231 -9.39 9.31 -2.84
CA ASN A 231 -8.05 8.79 -2.60
C ASN A 231 -7.85 7.36 -3.08
N ILE A 232 -6.65 7.05 -3.61
CA ILE A 232 -6.09 5.70 -3.68
C ILE A 232 -5.01 5.64 -2.59
N HIS A 233 -5.39 5.17 -1.41
CA HIS A 233 -4.51 5.18 -0.23
C HIS A 233 -3.46 4.09 -0.26
N SER A 234 -3.79 2.96 -0.87
CA SER A 234 -2.90 1.81 -0.96
C SER A 234 -2.98 1.15 -2.32
N LEU A 235 -1.87 0.62 -2.77
CA LEU A 235 -1.76 -0.19 -3.97
C LEU A 235 -1.08 -1.53 -3.64
N ALA A 236 -1.57 -2.60 -4.23
CA ALA A 236 -0.92 -3.90 -4.22
C ALA A 236 -1.08 -4.58 -5.57
N VAL A 237 -0.13 -5.44 -5.93
CA VAL A 237 -0.24 -6.31 -7.08
C VAL A 237 -0.60 -7.70 -6.60
N TYR A 238 -1.74 -8.19 -7.03
CA TYR A 238 -2.26 -9.49 -6.65
C TYR A 238 -2.91 -10.17 -7.86
N GLU A 239 -2.63 -11.46 -8.07
CA GLU A 239 -3.14 -12.23 -9.21
C GLU A 239 -3.04 -11.49 -10.56
N ASN A 240 -1.88 -10.87 -10.80
CA ASN A 240 -1.57 -10.14 -12.02
C ASN A 240 -2.48 -8.93 -12.32
N ASN A 241 -3.06 -8.34 -11.27
CA ASN A 241 -3.83 -7.10 -11.34
C ASN A 241 -3.34 -6.10 -10.29
N ILE A 242 -3.57 -4.82 -10.53
CA ILE A 242 -3.37 -3.78 -9.50
C ILE A 242 -4.66 -3.66 -8.69
N TYR A 243 -4.53 -3.74 -7.39
CA TYR A 243 -5.60 -3.48 -6.43
C TYR A 243 -5.37 -2.16 -5.74
N GLY A 244 -6.43 -1.36 -5.61
CA GLY A 244 -6.43 -0.07 -4.94
C GLY A 244 -7.41 -0.02 -3.78
N GLY A 245 -6.91 0.30 -2.59
CA GLY A 245 -7.73 0.55 -1.41
C GLY A 245 -8.00 2.04 -1.23
N THR A 246 -9.22 2.40 -0.82
CA THR A 246 -9.65 3.78 -0.63
C THR A 246 -9.81 4.16 0.84
N ALA A 247 -9.65 5.47 1.14
CA ALA A 247 -9.80 5.97 2.50
C ALA A 247 -11.22 6.43 2.83
N ASP A 248 -11.96 6.94 1.86
CA ASP A 248 -13.24 7.62 2.17
C ASP A 248 -14.35 6.65 2.58
N ASN A 249 -14.37 5.45 1.96
CA ASN A 249 -15.37 4.43 2.22
C ASN A 249 -14.76 3.02 2.30
N GLY A 250 -13.44 2.88 2.41
CA GLY A 250 -12.76 1.59 2.58
C GLY A 250 -13.11 0.55 1.52
N ARG A 251 -13.23 0.96 0.26
CA ARG A 251 -13.57 0.08 -0.85
C ARG A 251 -12.32 -0.46 -1.51
N LEU A 252 -12.41 -1.67 -2.04
CA LEU A 252 -11.38 -2.29 -2.86
C LEU A 252 -11.76 -2.25 -4.32
N PHE A 253 -10.83 -1.81 -5.13
CA PHE A 253 -10.94 -1.80 -6.59
C PHE A 253 -9.81 -2.59 -7.20
N THR A 254 -10.06 -3.16 -8.37
CA THR A 254 -9.02 -3.78 -9.21
C THR A 254 -9.03 -3.18 -10.61
N THR A 255 -7.89 -3.21 -11.27
CA THR A 255 -7.80 -2.90 -12.69
C THR A 255 -7.93 -4.20 -13.49
N ASP A 256 -8.49 -4.12 -14.70
CA ASP A 256 -8.25 -5.17 -15.68
C ASP A 256 -6.77 -5.10 -16.06
N GLY A 257 -5.97 -6.05 -15.59
CA GLY A 257 -4.55 -6.14 -15.91
C GLY A 257 -4.32 -6.17 -17.42
N PRO A 258 -3.11 -5.78 -17.90
CA PRO A 258 -2.77 -5.97 -19.30
C PRO A 258 -2.95 -7.45 -19.62
N ILE A 259 -3.78 -7.74 -20.61
CA ILE A 259 -3.87 -9.09 -21.17
C ILE A 259 -2.51 -9.31 -21.82
N SER A 260 -1.61 -10.04 -21.16
CA SER A 260 -0.38 -10.48 -21.80
C SER A 260 -0.78 -11.21 -23.06
N SER A 261 -0.23 -10.81 -24.20
CA SER A 261 -0.44 -11.48 -25.48
C SER A 261 0.06 -12.93 -25.38
N GLY A 262 -0.75 -13.82 -24.82
CA GLY A 262 -0.39 -15.23 -24.62
C GLY A 262 -1.10 -15.95 -23.45
N GLY A 263 -1.89 -15.27 -22.64
CA GLY A 263 -2.57 -15.90 -21.51
C GLY A 263 -4.06 -16.12 -21.79
N TYR A 264 -4.48 -17.37 -21.85
CA TYR A 264 -5.88 -17.73 -21.87
C TYR A 264 -6.60 -17.15 -20.64
N LYS A 265 -7.69 -16.40 -20.84
CA LYS A 265 -8.66 -16.13 -19.77
C LYS A 265 -9.06 -17.48 -19.19
N ARG A 266 -8.73 -17.75 -17.95
CA ARG A 266 -9.32 -18.86 -17.20
C ARG A 266 -10.79 -18.50 -17.01
N LEU A 267 -11.65 -18.99 -17.93
CA LEU A 267 -13.08 -19.02 -17.69
C LEU A 267 -13.30 -19.86 -16.44
N VAL A 268 -13.58 -19.21 -15.34
CA VAL A 268 -14.12 -19.90 -14.16
C VAL A 268 -15.51 -20.34 -14.56
N ASN A 269 -15.60 -21.56 -15.07
CA ASN A 269 -16.88 -22.22 -15.26
C ASN A 269 -17.50 -22.44 -13.87
N TYR A 270 -18.45 -21.62 -13.51
CA TYR A 270 -19.36 -21.95 -12.43
C TYR A 270 -20.12 -23.21 -12.81
N PRO A 271 -20.03 -24.33 -12.06
CA PRO A 271 -20.89 -25.46 -12.33
C PRO A 271 -22.31 -25.06 -12.03
N HIS A 272 -23.15 -25.03 -13.05
CA HIS A 272 -24.59 -24.94 -12.89
C HIS A 272 -25.05 -26.02 -11.91
N ARG A 273 -25.58 -25.64 -10.75
CA ARG A 273 -26.35 -26.55 -9.89
C ARG A 273 -27.48 -27.11 -10.73
N LYS A 274 -27.36 -28.37 -11.12
CA LYS A 274 -28.51 -29.14 -11.58
C LYS A 274 -29.47 -29.30 -10.43
N THR A 275 -30.61 -28.64 -10.51
CA THR A 275 -31.76 -28.91 -9.68
C THR A 275 -32.24 -30.33 -10.00
N LEU A 276 -32.00 -31.27 -9.11
CA LEU A 276 -32.65 -32.58 -9.18
C LEU A 276 -34.10 -32.40 -8.78
N ILE A 277 -35.00 -32.42 -9.76
CA ILE A 277 -36.43 -32.61 -9.52
C ILE A 277 -36.62 -34.12 -9.35
N GLY A 278 -36.85 -34.53 -8.13
CA GLY A 278 -37.24 -35.90 -7.79
C GLY A 278 -38.65 -36.24 -8.29
N ARG A 279 -38.76 -37.39 -8.82
CA ARG A 279 -40.02 -38.15 -8.92
C ARG A 279 -40.12 -39.10 -7.74
#